data_6ee14380975ba2402f9d9d69556589cd
#
_entry.id   6ee14380975ba2402f9d9d69556589cd
#
_cell.length_a   1.000
_cell.length_b   1.000
_cell.length_c   1.000
_cell.angle_alpha   90.00
_cell.angle_beta   90.00
_cell.angle_gamma   90.00
#
_symmetry.space_group_name_H-M   'P 1'
#
loop_
_entity.id
_entity.type
_entity.pdbx_description
1 polymer ?
#
loop_
_entity_poly.entity_id
_entity_poly.type
_entity_poly.pdbx_seq_one_letter_code
_entity_poly.pdbx_strand_id
1 'polypeptide(L)'
;MDQTSSSARPTIEQLRHVVNNYPIIDNHAHNLVLPHQADTIPFETITTEAQGRALKDTFKSLPHLRAARQLGQLYECGQDADWEDILEQRVEWIRSNSERLHQRCFENVHALLIDDGLAGPEKVFPYN
;
A
#
# COMPACT_ATOMS: atom_id res chain seq x y z
N MET A 1 -46.52 18.60 -13.42
CA MET A 1 -46.30 17.24 -12.95
C MET A 1 -44.82 17.12 -12.55
N ASP A 2 -44.61 17.29 -11.30
CA ASP A 2 -43.27 17.37 -10.72
C ASP A 2 -42.88 15.95 -10.26
N GLN A 3 -42.01 15.28 -11.01
CA GLN A 3 -41.42 14.01 -10.59
C GLN A 3 -40.22 14.32 -9.70
N THR A 4 -40.45 14.51 -8.44
CA THR A 4 -39.39 14.43 -7.42
C THR A 4 -38.91 12.97 -7.38
N SER A 5 -37.85 12.66 -8.14
CA SER A 5 -37.17 11.38 -8.01
C SER A 5 -36.53 11.32 -6.61
N SER A 6 -37.18 10.60 -5.72
CA SER A 6 -36.60 10.23 -4.44
C SER A 6 -35.36 9.38 -4.69
N SER A 7 -34.21 10.01 -4.69
CA SER A 7 -32.91 9.33 -4.73
C SER A 7 -32.78 8.50 -3.44
N ALA A 8 -33.11 7.23 -3.50
CA ALA A 8 -32.90 6.30 -2.39
C ALA A 8 -31.39 6.27 -2.04
N ARG A 9 -31.07 6.37 -0.75
CA ARG A 9 -29.67 6.27 -0.29
C ARG A 9 -29.10 4.91 -0.68
N PRO A 10 -27.86 4.86 -1.20
CA PRO A 10 -27.24 3.59 -1.56
C PRO A 10 -27.10 2.67 -0.32
N THR A 11 -27.26 1.39 -0.54
CA THR A 11 -27.00 0.39 0.49
C THR A 11 -25.49 0.21 0.71
N ILE A 12 -25.10 -0.37 1.85
CA ILE A 12 -23.68 -0.70 2.13
C ILE A 12 -23.12 -1.65 1.07
N GLU A 13 -23.93 -2.58 0.56
CA GLU A 13 -23.51 -3.51 -0.50
C GLU A 13 -23.24 -2.79 -1.81
N GLN A 14 -24.09 -1.84 -2.19
CA GLN A 14 -23.86 -1.01 -3.38
C GLN A 14 -22.59 -0.16 -3.24
N LEU A 15 -22.34 0.41 -2.06
CA LEU A 15 -21.10 1.15 -1.79
C LEU A 15 -19.87 0.26 -1.87
N ARG A 16 -19.91 -0.93 -1.27
CA ARG A 16 -18.81 -1.91 -1.37
C ARG A 16 -18.57 -2.34 -2.81
N HIS A 17 -19.63 -2.58 -3.57
CA HIS A 17 -19.51 -2.92 -4.99
C HIS A 17 -18.78 -1.81 -5.76
N VAL A 18 -19.16 -0.56 -5.57
CA VAL A 18 -18.49 0.58 -6.19
C VAL A 18 -17.02 0.64 -5.81
N VAL A 19 -16.70 0.62 -4.50
CA VAL A 19 -15.31 0.72 -4.00
C VAL A 19 -14.42 -0.40 -4.55
N ASN A 20 -14.96 -1.61 -4.69
CA ASN A 20 -14.18 -2.77 -5.11
C ASN A 20 -14.06 -2.94 -6.64
N ASN A 21 -14.87 -2.24 -7.42
CA ASN A 21 -14.93 -2.49 -8.88
C ASN A 21 -14.69 -1.24 -9.73
N TYR A 22 -14.66 -0.05 -9.14
CA TYR A 22 -14.33 1.14 -9.91
C TYR A 22 -12.81 1.31 -10.05
N PRO A 23 -12.35 1.76 -11.22
CA PRO A 23 -10.94 2.07 -11.43
C PRO A 23 -10.44 3.11 -10.43
N ILE A 24 -9.31 2.83 -9.80
CA ILE A 24 -8.70 3.71 -8.80
C ILE A 24 -7.77 4.69 -9.52
N ILE A 25 -7.89 5.96 -9.22
CA ILE A 25 -6.88 6.97 -9.52
C ILE A 25 -6.21 7.31 -8.18
N ASP A 26 -4.96 6.89 -8.01
CA ASP A 26 -4.18 7.31 -6.86
C ASP A 26 -3.61 8.69 -7.14
N ASN A 27 -4.08 9.68 -6.40
CA ASN A 27 -3.75 11.08 -6.62
C ASN A 27 -2.50 11.54 -5.86
N HIS A 28 -1.87 10.66 -5.11
CA HIS A 28 -0.64 10.96 -4.38
C HIS A 28 0.15 9.67 -4.14
N ALA A 29 0.95 9.30 -5.10
CA ALA A 29 1.84 8.16 -5.01
C ALA A 29 3.31 8.62 -5.06
N HIS A 30 4.20 7.81 -4.55
CA HIS A 30 5.64 8.01 -4.66
C HIS A 30 6.25 6.96 -5.59
N ASN A 31 7.44 7.29 -6.13
CA ASN A 31 8.21 6.38 -6.94
C ASN A 31 8.58 5.10 -6.17
N LEU A 32 8.71 4.01 -6.92
CA LEU A 32 9.25 2.77 -6.39
C LEU A 32 10.74 2.93 -6.11
N VAL A 33 11.15 2.48 -4.94
CA VAL A 33 12.57 2.41 -4.56
C VAL A 33 13.28 1.36 -5.42
N LEU A 34 14.47 1.69 -5.90
CA LEU A 34 15.27 0.75 -6.66
C LEU A 34 15.58 -0.51 -5.82
N PRO A 35 15.57 -1.72 -6.40
CA PRO A 35 15.74 -2.96 -5.66
C PRO A 35 16.99 -2.99 -4.77
N HIS A 36 18.11 -2.45 -5.25
CA HIS A 36 19.36 -2.41 -4.48
C HIS A 36 19.36 -1.38 -3.34
N GLN A 37 18.35 -0.51 -3.28
CA GLN A 37 18.13 0.46 -2.21
C GLN A 37 17.03 0.00 -1.22
N ALA A 38 16.22 -0.95 -1.61
CA ALA A 38 15.08 -1.38 -0.80
C ALA A 38 15.49 -1.88 0.60
N ASP A 39 16.64 -2.55 0.70
CA ASP A 39 17.14 -3.08 1.96
C ASP A 39 17.93 -2.06 2.81
N THR A 40 18.16 -0.85 2.28
CA THR A 40 18.84 0.23 3.01
C THR A 40 17.86 1.08 3.84
N ILE A 41 16.57 0.91 3.61
CA ILE A 41 15.50 1.66 4.27
C ILE A 41 14.72 0.69 5.16
N PRO A 42 14.63 0.93 6.48
CA PRO A 42 13.83 0.08 7.36
C PRO A 42 12.39 0.03 6.86
N PHE A 43 11.85 -1.17 6.66
CA PHE A 43 10.55 -1.35 6.02
C PHE A 43 9.39 -0.75 6.83
N GLU A 44 9.52 -0.67 8.16
CA GLU A 44 8.56 0.00 9.03
C GLU A 44 8.36 1.49 8.72
N THR A 45 9.30 2.14 8.03
CA THR A 45 9.19 3.56 7.65
C THR A 45 8.03 3.85 6.70
N ILE A 46 7.53 2.84 5.98
CA ILE A 46 6.34 2.97 5.15
C ILE A 46 5.06 3.26 5.96
N THR A 47 5.07 2.98 7.25
CA THR A 47 3.91 3.12 8.14
C THR A 47 3.95 4.37 9.00
N THR A 48 5.01 5.19 8.89
CA THR A 48 5.23 6.35 9.73
C THR A 48 6.12 7.39 9.06
N GLU A 49 5.94 8.64 9.42
CA GLU A 49 6.86 9.74 9.11
C GLU A 49 7.85 10.01 10.25
N ALA A 50 7.82 9.19 11.31
CA ALA A 50 8.70 9.34 12.44
C ALA A 50 10.16 9.11 12.05
N GLN A 51 11.07 9.88 12.67
CA GLN A 51 12.49 9.81 12.45
C GLN A 51 13.27 9.66 13.76
N GLY A 52 14.51 9.18 13.67
CA GLY A 52 15.41 9.06 14.81
C GLY A 52 14.83 8.20 15.93
N ARG A 53 14.79 8.74 17.14
CA ARG A 53 14.31 7.99 18.32
C ARG A 53 12.82 7.62 18.24
N ALA A 54 12.01 8.44 17.59
CA ALA A 54 10.57 8.22 17.48
C ALA A 54 10.23 6.99 16.62
N LEU A 55 11.12 6.56 15.74
CA LEU A 55 10.92 5.37 14.92
C LEU A 55 10.68 4.10 15.78
N LYS A 56 11.25 4.02 16.97
CA LYS A 56 11.03 2.88 17.90
C LYS A 56 9.59 2.74 18.37
N ASP A 57 8.82 3.83 18.35
CA ASP A 57 7.43 3.82 18.80
C ASP A 57 6.47 3.46 17.66
N THR A 58 6.97 3.33 16.43
CA THR A 58 6.17 2.95 15.24
C THR A 58 5.38 1.69 15.50
N PHE A 59 6.01 0.65 16.03
CA PHE A 59 5.40 -0.66 16.28
C PHE A 59 4.18 -0.64 17.23
N LYS A 60 4.01 0.44 17.98
CA LYS A 60 2.88 0.65 18.90
C LYS A 60 1.79 1.54 18.31
N SER A 61 2.00 2.06 17.11
CA SER A 61 1.08 2.99 16.46
C SER A 61 -0.06 2.27 15.75
N LEU A 62 -1.24 2.87 15.73
CA LEU A 62 -2.38 2.34 14.97
C LEU A 62 -2.12 2.21 13.47
N PRO A 63 -1.45 3.18 12.79
CA PRO A 63 -1.07 3.01 11.39
C PRO A 63 -0.22 1.78 11.15
N HIS A 64 0.77 1.51 12.01
CA HIS A 64 1.62 0.33 11.89
C HIS A 64 0.83 -0.97 12.08
N LEU A 65 0.02 -1.06 13.12
CA LEU A 65 -0.81 -2.25 13.38
C LEU A 65 -1.77 -2.55 12.22
N ARG A 66 -2.34 -1.50 11.63
CA ARG A 66 -3.19 -1.62 10.44
C ARG A 66 -2.40 -2.09 9.23
N ALA A 67 -1.24 -1.47 8.98
CA ALA A 67 -0.37 -1.83 7.85
C ALA A 67 0.15 -3.27 7.99
N ALA A 68 0.59 -3.70 9.16
CA ALA A 68 1.03 -5.05 9.43
C ALA A 68 -0.07 -6.07 9.07
N ARG A 69 -1.31 -5.81 9.48
CA ARG A 69 -2.44 -6.67 9.11
C ARG A 69 -2.68 -6.72 7.60
N GLN A 70 -2.59 -5.59 6.91
CA GLN A 70 -2.79 -5.52 5.46
C GLN A 70 -1.65 -6.21 4.69
N LEU A 71 -0.40 -6.00 5.15
CA LEU A 71 0.78 -6.65 4.58
C LEU A 71 0.76 -8.16 4.81
N GLY A 72 0.36 -8.62 6.00
CA GLY A 72 0.17 -10.03 6.28
C GLY A 72 -0.82 -10.69 5.31
N GLN A 73 -1.91 -10.00 4.96
CA GLN A 73 -2.85 -10.46 3.94
C GLN A 73 -2.25 -10.44 2.52
N LEU A 74 -1.50 -9.37 2.19
CA LEU A 74 -0.85 -9.22 0.89
C LEU A 74 0.16 -10.34 0.63
N TYR A 75 1.00 -10.65 1.62
CA TYR A 75 2.04 -11.66 1.53
C TYR A 75 1.55 -13.08 1.90
N GLU A 76 0.26 -13.24 2.18
CA GLU A 76 -0.36 -14.53 2.51
C GLU A 76 0.22 -15.16 3.79
N CYS A 77 0.61 -14.34 4.75
CA CYS A 77 1.03 -14.78 6.08
C CYS A 77 -0.15 -15.36 6.86
N GLY A 78 0.14 -16.22 7.84
CA GLY A 78 -0.87 -16.72 8.78
C GLY A 78 -1.55 -15.60 9.57
N GLN A 79 -2.68 -15.93 10.22
CA GLN A 79 -3.46 -14.95 10.99
C GLN A 79 -2.70 -14.38 12.20
N ASP A 80 -1.78 -15.16 12.76
CA ASP A 80 -0.98 -14.83 13.93
C ASP A 80 0.44 -14.36 13.56
N ALA A 81 0.67 -14.03 12.28
CA ALA A 81 1.96 -13.57 11.78
C ALA A 81 2.36 -12.25 12.47
N ASP A 82 3.57 -12.21 12.97
CA ASP A 82 4.18 -11.00 13.50
C ASP A 82 4.91 -10.20 12.41
N TRP A 83 5.64 -9.15 12.81
CA TRP A 83 6.33 -8.29 11.86
C TRP A 83 7.52 -8.98 11.19
N GLU A 84 8.22 -9.82 11.92
CA GLU A 84 9.33 -10.64 11.41
C GLU A 84 8.85 -11.63 10.34
N ASP A 85 7.74 -12.31 10.59
CA ASP A 85 7.10 -13.20 9.59
C ASP A 85 6.74 -12.45 8.31
N ILE A 86 6.21 -11.23 8.45
CA ILE A 86 5.87 -10.37 7.30
C ILE A 86 7.12 -10.01 6.50
N LEU A 87 8.22 -9.65 7.16
CA LEU A 87 9.48 -9.34 6.50
C LEU A 87 10.07 -10.54 5.76
N GLU A 88 10.05 -11.73 6.37
CA GLU A 88 10.51 -12.96 5.74
C GLU A 88 9.67 -13.30 4.50
N GLN A 89 8.36 -13.26 4.61
CA GLN A 89 7.46 -13.51 3.49
C GLN A 89 7.60 -12.46 2.38
N ARG A 90 7.82 -11.19 2.73
CA ARG A 90 8.12 -10.14 1.75
C ARG A 90 9.33 -10.48 0.90
N VAL A 91 10.43 -10.92 1.53
CA VAL A 91 11.66 -11.30 0.82
C VAL A 91 11.38 -12.47 -0.14
N GLU A 92 10.64 -13.47 0.31
CA GLU A 92 10.28 -14.62 -0.52
C GLU A 92 9.38 -14.22 -1.70
N TRP A 93 8.39 -13.36 -1.49
CA TRP A 93 7.53 -12.84 -2.56
C TRP A 93 8.31 -12.03 -3.60
N ILE A 94 9.22 -11.16 -3.16
CA ILE A 94 10.07 -10.36 -4.06
C ILE A 94 10.95 -11.28 -4.90
N ARG A 95 11.51 -12.34 -4.31
CA ARG A 95 12.41 -13.26 -4.99
C ARG A 95 11.69 -14.18 -5.99
N SER A 96 10.54 -14.71 -5.60
CA SER A 96 9.88 -15.79 -6.36
C SER A 96 8.66 -15.34 -7.16
N ASN A 97 8.02 -14.24 -6.76
CA ASN A 97 6.70 -13.81 -7.26
C ASN A 97 6.59 -12.28 -7.47
N SER A 98 7.68 -11.59 -7.78
CA SER A 98 7.67 -10.11 -7.83
C SER A 98 6.63 -9.55 -8.80
N GLU A 99 6.45 -10.15 -9.97
CA GLU A 99 5.46 -9.71 -10.95
C GLU A 99 4.03 -9.85 -10.39
N ARG A 100 3.72 -10.99 -9.78
CA ARG A 100 2.42 -11.22 -9.14
C ARG A 100 2.19 -10.26 -7.96
N LEU A 101 3.23 -9.95 -7.21
CA LEU A 101 3.17 -8.97 -6.12
C LEU A 101 2.80 -7.59 -6.66
N HIS A 102 3.46 -7.12 -7.72
CA HIS A 102 3.14 -5.85 -8.36
C HIS A 102 1.70 -5.83 -8.88
N GLN A 103 1.25 -6.89 -9.56
CA GLN A 103 -0.12 -7.00 -10.03
C GLN A 103 -1.14 -6.89 -8.88
N ARG A 104 -0.87 -7.52 -7.74
CA ARG A 104 -1.74 -7.42 -6.55
C ARG A 104 -1.74 -6.03 -5.92
N CYS A 105 -0.57 -5.38 -5.85
CA CYS A 105 -0.47 -4.03 -5.28
C CYS A 105 -1.21 -2.99 -6.12
N PHE A 106 -1.27 -3.19 -7.43
CA PHE A 106 -1.90 -2.25 -8.36
C PHE A 106 -3.22 -2.77 -8.93
N GLU A 107 -3.82 -3.75 -8.28
CA GLU A 107 -5.15 -4.25 -8.69
C GLU A 107 -6.16 -3.11 -8.70
N ASN A 108 -6.88 -2.96 -9.83
CA ASN A 108 -7.84 -1.88 -10.09
C ASN A 108 -7.25 -0.46 -10.13
N VAL A 109 -5.95 -0.27 -10.01
CA VAL A 109 -5.32 1.04 -10.19
C VAL A 109 -5.25 1.37 -11.69
N HIS A 110 -5.93 2.44 -12.08
CA HIS A 110 -5.98 2.92 -13.46
C HIS A 110 -4.91 3.97 -13.76
N ALA A 111 -4.62 4.81 -12.79
CA ALA A 111 -3.62 5.86 -12.92
C ALA A 111 -2.99 6.19 -11.56
N LEU A 112 -1.72 6.57 -11.60
CA LEU A 112 -0.95 7.08 -10.47
C LEU A 112 -0.50 8.51 -10.79
N LEU A 113 -0.75 9.44 -9.87
CA LEU A 113 -0.13 10.77 -9.90
C LEU A 113 1.06 10.74 -8.95
N ILE A 114 2.25 10.80 -9.51
CA ILE A 114 3.48 10.56 -8.75
C ILE A 114 4.10 11.89 -8.30
N ASP A 115 4.37 11.97 -7.00
CA ASP A 115 5.18 13.01 -6.38
C ASP A 115 6.61 12.48 -6.22
N ASP A 116 7.56 13.07 -6.94
CA ASP A 116 8.98 12.70 -6.92
C ASP A 116 9.83 13.54 -5.95
N GLY A 117 9.18 14.43 -5.20
CA GLY A 117 9.86 15.40 -4.33
C GLY A 117 10.65 14.81 -3.15
N LEU A 118 10.44 13.53 -2.82
CA LEU A 118 11.03 12.93 -1.61
C LEU A 118 12.30 12.10 -1.86
N ALA A 119 12.60 11.73 -3.08
CA ALA A 119 13.77 10.92 -3.39
C ALA A 119 14.57 11.50 -4.57
N GLY A 120 15.87 11.50 -4.46
CA GLY A 120 16.73 11.84 -5.58
C GLY A 120 16.60 10.80 -6.70
N PRO A 121 16.84 11.19 -7.97
CA PRO A 121 16.67 10.32 -9.14
C PRO A 121 17.54 9.05 -9.11
N GLU A 122 18.59 9.06 -8.32
CA GLU A 122 19.48 7.91 -8.13
C GLU A 122 18.89 6.79 -7.26
N LYS A 123 17.78 7.05 -6.56
CA LYS A 123 17.17 6.10 -5.63
C LYS A 123 15.86 5.49 -6.10
N VAL A 124 15.32 5.99 -7.18
CA VAL A 124 14.01 5.61 -7.69
C VAL A 124 14.08 5.22 -9.16
N PHE A 125 13.08 4.46 -9.63
CA PHE A 125 12.95 4.17 -11.04
C PHE A 125 12.70 5.46 -11.85
N PRO A 126 13.40 5.65 -12.97
CA PRO A 126 13.10 6.77 -13.86
C PRO A 126 11.71 6.62 -14.45
N TYR A 127 11.08 7.75 -14.71
CA TYR A 127 9.82 7.78 -15.48
C TYR A 127 10.12 7.46 -16.94
N ASN A 128 9.33 6.62 -17.56
CA ASN A 128 9.29 6.37 -18.99
C ASN A 128 8.01 6.94 -19.59
#